data_ec7e4977d32682dad3b2dda1f3bfdfa5
#
_entry.id   ec7e4977d32682dad3b2dda1f3bfdfa5
#
_cell.length_a   1.000
_cell.length_b   1.000
_cell.length_c   1.000
_cell.angle_alpha   90.00
_cell.angle_beta   90.00
_cell.angle_gamma   90.00
#
_symmetry.space_group_name_H-M   'P 1'
#
loop_
_entity.id
_entity.type
_entity.pdbx_description
1 polymer ?
#
loop_
_entity_poly.entity_id
_entity_poly.type
_entity_poly.pdbx_seq_one_letter_code
_entity_poly.pdbx_strand_id
1 'polypeptide(L)'
;MAAGATIHQFEIAVSDVDRSVYETLDLRVAQHPSETMPRLLVRTLAYCLAYEEGIAFSKGGLGAVEDAPIAVHDPTGLLLHWIEIGAPSAERLHKASKMGRLSIYTHEFAQLRRHVAGKTIHKADAIEVWPFDASFI
;
A
#
# COMPACT_ATOMS: atom_id res chain seq x y z
N MET A 1 -0.04 -9.05 -28.30
CA MET A 1 -0.63 -8.09 -27.38
C MET A 1 -0.26 -8.47 -25.96
N ALA A 2 0.22 -7.50 -25.19
CA ALA A 2 0.51 -7.76 -23.79
C ALA A 2 -0.77 -8.11 -23.04
N ALA A 3 -0.66 -9.03 -22.09
CA ALA A 3 -1.77 -9.33 -21.21
C ALA A 3 -2.11 -8.06 -20.41
N GLY A 4 -3.35 -7.63 -20.48
CA GLY A 4 -3.82 -6.51 -19.70
C GLY A 4 -4.02 -6.88 -18.23
N ALA A 5 -4.20 -5.88 -17.41
CA ALA A 5 -4.58 -6.12 -16.02
C ALA A 5 -6.00 -6.69 -15.98
N THR A 6 -6.25 -7.55 -15.00
CA THR A 6 -7.60 -8.01 -14.66
C THR A 6 -8.22 -7.02 -13.71
N ILE A 7 -9.41 -6.52 -14.04
CA ILE A 7 -10.10 -5.56 -13.18
C ILE A 7 -11.02 -6.29 -12.22
N HIS A 8 -10.79 -6.07 -10.93
CA HIS A 8 -11.67 -6.56 -9.87
C HIS A 8 -12.47 -5.39 -9.32
N GLN A 9 -13.73 -5.60 -9.10
CA GLN A 9 -14.61 -4.59 -8.53
C GLN A 9 -14.99 -4.96 -7.11
N PHE A 10 -14.83 -4.02 -6.19
CA PHE A 10 -15.16 -4.19 -4.78
C PHE A 10 -16.10 -3.08 -4.34
N GLU A 11 -17.12 -3.43 -3.59
CA GLU A 11 -17.93 -2.47 -2.86
C GLU A 11 -17.68 -2.73 -1.38
N ILE A 12 -17.08 -1.76 -0.70
CA ILE A 12 -16.62 -1.92 0.69
C ILE A 12 -17.15 -0.78 1.53
N ALA A 13 -17.88 -1.13 2.59
CA ALA A 13 -18.30 -0.17 3.60
C ALA A 13 -17.18 -0.05 4.63
N VAL A 14 -16.64 1.16 4.76
CA VAL A 14 -15.59 1.47 5.73
C VAL A 14 -16.22 2.20 6.90
N SER A 15 -15.99 1.69 8.11
CA SER A 15 -16.42 2.32 9.34
C SER A 15 -15.25 2.37 10.30
N ASP A 16 -14.61 3.52 10.39
CA ASP A 16 -13.46 3.76 11.27
C ASP A 16 -13.85 4.80 12.31
N VAL A 17 -14.23 4.32 13.49
CA VAL A 17 -14.73 5.16 14.57
C VAL A 17 -13.66 6.13 15.06
N ASP A 18 -12.41 5.66 15.14
CA ASP A 18 -11.32 6.47 15.69
C ASP A 18 -10.99 7.68 14.81
N ARG A 19 -11.14 7.54 13.49
CA ARG A 19 -10.89 8.62 12.54
C ARG A 19 -12.18 9.27 12.04
N SER A 20 -13.33 8.80 12.48
CA SER A 20 -14.64 9.28 12.03
C SER A 20 -14.83 9.14 10.52
N VAL A 21 -14.34 8.04 9.96
CA VAL A 21 -14.49 7.74 8.53
C VAL A 21 -15.62 6.74 8.35
N TYR A 22 -16.65 7.14 7.62
CA TYR A 22 -17.82 6.31 7.32
C TYR A 22 -18.13 6.46 5.84
N GLU A 23 -17.59 5.54 5.03
CA GLU A 23 -17.69 5.64 3.58
C GLU A 23 -18.04 4.29 2.97
N THR A 24 -18.83 4.30 1.90
CA THR A 24 -18.98 3.14 1.04
C THR A 24 -18.14 3.38 -0.21
N LEU A 25 -17.12 2.54 -0.38
CA LEU A 25 -16.17 2.67 -1.47
C LEU A 25 -16.50 1.68 -2.58
N ASP A 26 -16.62 2.18 -3.80
CA ASP A 26 -16.75 1.36 -4.99
C ASP A 26 -15.42 1.42 -5.72
N LEU A 27 -14.65 0.34 -5.61
CA LEU A 27 -13.27 0.30 -6.08
C LEU A 27 -13.12 -0.59 -7.29
N ARG A 28 -12.40 -0.10 -8.28
CA ARG A 28 -11.93 -0.89 -9.42
C ARG A 28 -10.43 -1.07 -9.24
N VAL A 29 -10.01 -2.30 -8.96
CA VAL A 29 -8.63 -2.62 -8.65
C VAL A 29 -8.03 -3.44 -9.78
N ALA A 30 -7.02 -2.89 -10.44
CA ALA A 30 -6.35 -3.57 -11.54
C ALA A 30 -5.28 -4.52 -10.99
N GLN A 31 -5.44 -5.82 -11.30
CA GLN A 31 -4.44 -6.82 -10.97
C GLN A 31 -3.46 -6.98 -12.12
N HIS A 32 -2.20 -6.64 -11.88
CA HIS A 32 -1.13 -6.89 -12.83
C HIS A 32 -0.95 -8.42 -13.01
N PRO A 33 -0.59 -8.91 -14.21
CA PRO A 33 -0.38 -10.36 -14.42
C PRO A 33 0.60 -11.00 -13.44
N SER A 34 1.57 -10.25 -12.91
CA SER A 34 2.53 -10.75 -11.93
C SER A 34 2.08 -10.55 -10.47
N GLU A 35 0.97 -9.91 -10.23
CA GLU A 35 0.48 -9.70 -8.87
C GLU A 35 -0.30 -10.91 -8.37
N THR A 36 0.06 -11.42 -7.19
CA THR A 36 -0.70 -12.50 -6.56
C THR A 36 -2.01 -11.98 -6.00
N MET A 37 -3.01 -12.86 -5.87
CA MET A 37 -4.29 -12.48 -5.28
C MET A 37 -4.13 -12.01 -3.81
N PRO A 38 -3.33 -12.66 -2.97
CA PRO A 38 -3.09 -12.15 -1.61
C PRO A 38 -2.56 -10.72 -1.59
N ARG A 39 -1.62 -10.38 -2.46
CA ARG A 39 -1.11 -9.01 -2.53
C ARG A 39 -2.19 -8.02 -2.95
N LEU A 40 -3.01 -8.38 -3.92
CA LEU A 40 -4.14 -7.53 -4.36
C LEU A 40 -5.11 -7.27 -3.22
N LEU A 41 -5.44 -8.31 -2.45
CA LEU A 41 -6.38 -8.18 -1.33
C LEU A 41 -5.79 -7.30 -0.23
N VAL A 42 -4.51 -7.47 0.10
CA VAL A 42 -3.84 -6.60 1.08
C VAL A 42 -3.81 -5.15 0.59
N ARG A 43 -3.52 -4.94 -0.69
CA ARG A 43 -3.50 -3.60 -1.30
C ARG A 43 -4.89 -2.95 -1.24
N THR A 44 -5.93 -3.69 -1.52
CA THR A 44 -7.32 -3.21 -1.45
C THR A 44 -7.71 -2.86 -0.01
N LEU A 45 -7.38 -3.73 0.94
CA LEU A 45 -7.66 -3.49 2.36
C LEU A 45 -6.87 -2.29 2.89
N ALA A 46 -5.61 -2.16 2.49
CA ALA A 46 -4.78 -1.02 2.89
C ALA A 46 -5.39 0.31 2.42
N TYR A 47 -5.89 0.35 1.20
CA TYR A 47 -6.59 1.53 0.68
C TYR A 47 -7.78 1.90 1.57
N CYS A 48 -8.58 0.92 1.95
CA CYS A 48 -9.76 1.14 2.80
C CYS A 48 -9.36 1.57 4.21
N LEU A 49 -8.37 0.91 4.80
CA LEU A 49 -7.94 1.18 6.17
C LEU A 49 -7.24 2.54 6.31
N ALA A 50 -6.58 2.98 5.27
CA ALA A 50 -5.89 4.27 5.23
C ALA A 50 -6.71 5.36 4.53
N TYR A 51 -7.96 5.09 4.21
CA TYR A 51 -8.77 5.98 3.38
C TYR A 51 -8.82 7.40 3.93
N GLU A 52 -8.48 8.35 3.08
CA GLU A 52 -8.64 9.78 3.32
C GLU A 52 -8.67 10.51 1.99
N GLU A 53 -9.06 11.78 2.01
CA GLU A 53 -9.07 12.60 0.80
C GLU A 53 -7.67 12.67 0.19
N GLY A 54 -7.58 12.51 -1.12
CA GLY A 54 -6.32 12.53 -1.84
C GLY A 54 -5.66 11.18 -2.01
N ILE A 55 -6.24 10.10 -1.48
CA ILE A 55 -5.70 8.74 -1.63
C ILE A 55 -5.98 8.20 -3.03
N ALA A 56 -5.00 7.50 -3.59
CA ALA A 56 -5.13 6.85 -4.90
C ALA A 56 -4.16 5.69 -5.03
N PHE A 57 -4.56 4.69 -5.82
CA PHE A 57 -3.64 3.65 -6.28
C PHE A 57 -2.65 4.22 -7.31
N SER A 58 -1.47 3.60 -7.41
CA SER A 58 -0.54 3.91 -8.49
C SER A 58 -1.20 3.63 -9.85
N LYS A 59 -1.07 4.57 -10.77
CA LYS A 59 -1.63 4.42 -12.13
C LYS A 59 -0.94 3.31 -12.93
N GLY A 60 0.35 3.10 -12.69
CA GLY A 60 1.12 2.06 -13.35
C GLY A 60 1.01 0.70 -12.69
N GLY A 61 0.38 0.61 -11.52
CA GLY A 61 0.26 -0.63 -10.76
C GLY A 61 1.62 -1.23 -10.44
N LEU A 62 1.71 -2.56 -10.46
CA LEU A 62 2.94 -3.27 -10.14
C LEU A 62 4.08 -2.98 -11.12
N GLY A 63 3.76 -2.56 -12.35
CA GLY A 63 4.76 -2.19 -13.35
C GLY A 63 5.45 -0.85 -13.08
N ALA A 64 4.88 -0.01 -12.22
CA ALA A 64 5.44 1.30 -11.89
C ALA A 64 6.29 1.18 -10.60
N VAL A 65 7.46 0.56 -10.72
CA VAL A 65 8.30 0.20 -9.56
C VAL A 65 8.82 1.40 -8.77
N GLU A 66 8.85 2.59 -9.38
CA GLU A 66 9.30 3.81 -8.71
C GLU A 66 8.20 4.50 -7.93
N ASP A 67 6.94 4.10 -8.12
CA ASP A 67 5.79 4.73 -7.49
C ASP A 67 5.35 3.96 -6.25
N ALA A 68 4.75 4.69 -5.31
CA ALA A 68 4.05 4.05 -4.20
C ALA A 68 2.85 3.25 -4.72
N PRO A 69 2.61 2.03 -4.23
CA PRO A 69 1.40 1.28 -4.60
C PRO A 69 0.12 2.06 -4.29
N ILE A 70 0.13 2.78 -3.17
CA ILE A 70 -0.95 3.69 -2.76
C ILE A 70 -0.28 4.94 -2.22
N ALA A 71 -0.83 6.09 -2.58
CA ALA A 71 -0.30 7.37 -2.10
C ALA A 71 -1.42 8.34 -1.75
N VAL A 72 -1.15 9.21 -0.79
CA VAL A 72 -2.01 10.34 -0.46
C VAL A 72 -1.29 11.60 -0.85
N HIS A 73 -1.94 12.42 -1.67
CA HIS A 73 -1.41 13.73 -2.08
C HIS A 73 -2.34 14.83 -1.60
N ASP A 74 -1.77 15.99 -1.30
CA ASP A 74 -2.58 17.18 -1.03
C ASP A 74 -3.09 17.79 -2.36
N PRO A 75 -3.96 18.81 -2.32
CA PRO A 75 -4.49 19.44 -3.54
C PRO A 75 -3.41 20.05 -4.44
N THR A 76 -2.21 20.33 -3.92
CA THR A 76 -1.10 20.89 -4.71
C THR A 76 -0.27 19.80 -5.38
N GLY A 77 -0.55 18.53 -5.07
CA GLY A 77 0.20 17.39 -5.60
C GLY A 77 1.36 16.96 -4.72
N LEU A 78 1.54 17.58 -3.54
CA LEU A 78 2.58 17.16 -2.60
C LEU A 78 2.25 15.80 -1.99
N LEU A 79 3.21 14.88 -2.03
CA LEU A 79 3.06 13.58 -1.39
C LEU A 79 3.03 13.72 0.13
N LEU A 80 1.95 13.28 0.75
CA LEU A 80 1.78 13.30 2.20
C LEU A 80 2.05 11.95 2.83
N HIS A 81 1.66 10.86 2.15
CA HIS A 81 1.73 9.51 2.71
C HIS A 81 2.02 8.51 1.61
N TRP A 82 3.08 7.74 1.80
CA TRP A 82 3.47 6.62 0.94
C TRP A 82 3.04 5.33 1.62
N ILE A 83 2.23 4.53 0.97
CA ILE A 83 1.71 3.27 1.52
C ILE A 83 2.27 2.12 0.70
N GLU A 84 3.12 1.33 1.33
CA GLU A 84 3.78 0.19 0.72
C GLU A 84 3.03 -1.10 1.02
N ILE A 85 3.13 -2.08 0.12
CA ILE A 85 2.43 -3.36 0.24
C ILE A 85 3.43 -4.50 0.13
N GLY A 86 3.28 -5.50 1.02
CA GLY A 86 4.09 -6.70 0.98
C GLY A 86 5.42 -6.57 1.70
N ALA A 87 6.50 -7.06 1.10
CA ALA A 87 7.81 -7.08 1.71
C ALA A 87 8.84 -6.34 0.84
N PRO A 88 8.78 -5.00 0.80
CA PRO A 88 9.75 -4.22 0.02
C PRO A 88 11.16 -4.35 0.57
N SER A 89 12.15 -4.04 -0.27
CA SER A 89 13.55 -4.03 0.14
C SER A 89 13.85 -2.87 1.07
N ALA A 90 14.92 -3.00 1.85
CA ALA A 90 15.39 -1.91 2.72
C ALA A 90 15.74 -0.66 1.91
N GLU A 91 16.34 -0.84 0.74
CA GLU A 91 16.71 0.27 -0.14
C GLU A 91 15.47 1.06 -0.59
N ARG A 92 14.42 0.34 -1.00
CA ARG A 92 13.15 0.98 -1.39
C ARG A 92 12.53 1.74 -0.23
N LEU A 93 12.52 1.15 0.97
CA LEU A 93 11.97 1.80 2.17
C LEU A 93 12.76 3.04 2.55
N HIS A 94 14.09 2.98 2.41
CA HIS A 94 14.94 4.13 2.69
C HIS A 94 14.62 5.32 1.77
N LYS A 95 14.41 5.06 0.49
CA LYS A 95 14.00 6.08 -0.47
C LYS A 95 12.60 6.61 -0.15
N ALA A 96 11.66 5.70 0.08
CA ALA A 96 10.26 6.07 0.33
C ALA A 96 10.12 6.93 1.59
N SER A 97 10.87 6.60 2.65
CA SER A 97 10.81 7.33 3.92
C SER A 97 11.24 8.80 3.82
N LYS A 98 11.98 9.13 2.78
CA LYS A 98 12.41 10.52 2.52
C LYS A 98 11.34 11.32 1.78
N MET A 99 10.35 10.66 1.21
CA MET A 99 9.31 11.31 0.41
C MET A 99 8.13 11.81 1.25
N GLY A 100 7.88 11.19 2.40
CA GLY A 100 6.77 11.54 3.27
C GLY A 100 6.57 10.49 4.34
N ARG A 101 5.41 10.53 5.00
CA ARG A 101 5.01 9.49 5.95
C ARG A 101 4.98 8.15 5.22
N LEU A 102 5.49 7.10 5.86
CA LEU A 102 5.57 5.77 5.27
C LEU A 102 4.84 4.76 6.13
N SER A 103 3.93 4.01 5.52
CA SER A 103 3.26 2.87 6.13
C SER A 103 3.44 1.65 5.26
N ILE A 104 3.50 0.47 5.88
CA ILE A 104 3.63 -0.80 5.19
C ILE A 104 2.50 -1.70 5.64
N TYR A 105 1.71 -2.21 4.69
CA TYR A 105 0.70 -3.23 4.94
C TYR A 105 1.20 -4.53 4.33
N THR A 106 1.33 -5.57 5.14
CA THR A 106 2.00 -6.79 4.69
C THR A 106 1.34 -8.06 5.22
N HIS A 107 1.25 -9.05 4.36
CA HIS A 107 0.94 -10.44 4.71
C HIS A 107 2.21 -11.30 4.72
N GLU A 108 3.37 -10.67 4.54
CA GLU A 108 4.68 -11.32 4.45
C GLU A 108 5.64 -10.73 5.49
N PHE A 109 5.17 -10.59 6.73
CA PHE A 109 5.90 -9.89 7.77
C PHE A 109 7.29 -10.49 8.06
N ALA A 110 7.39 -11.82 8.06
CA ALA A 110 8.68 -12.48 8.30
C ALA A 110 9.69 -12.15 7.20
N GLN A 111 9.25 -12.10 5.95
CA GLN A 111 10.10 -11.72 4.82
C GLN A 111 10.52 -10.25 4.92
N LEU A 112 9.58 -9.37 5.28
CA LEU A 112 9.89 -7.96 5.51
C LEU A 112 10.96 -7.79 6.57
N ARG A 113 10.83 -8.50 7.69
CA ARG A 113 11.83 -8.45 8.77
C ARG A 113 13.21 -8.87 8.28
N ARG A 114 13.29 -9.90 7.45
CA ARG A 114 14.57 -10.34 6.87
C ARG A 114 15.18 -9.28 5.96
N HIS A 115 14.34 -8.62 5.16
CA HIS A 115 14.81 -7.58 4.24
C HIS A 115 15.41 -6.37 4.96
N VAL A 116 14.90 -6.02 6.13
CA VAL A 116 15.32 -4.82 6.84
C VAL A 116 16.33 -5.09 7.95
N ALA A 117 16.55 -6.37 8.30
CA ALA A 117 17.46 -6.73 9.39
C ALA A 117 18.88 -6.21 9.11
N GLY A 118 19.45 -5.49 10.07
CA GLY A 118 20.80 -4.95 9.95
C GLY A 118 20.98 -3.82 8.95
N LYS A 119 19.87 -3.30 8.39
CA LYS A 119 19.93 -2.19 7.41
C LYS A 119 19.60 -0.87 8.08
N THR A 120 20.25 0.19 7.60
CA THR A 120 19.95 1.56 8.04
C THR A 120 18.90 2.15 7.13
N ILE A 121 17.77 2.56 7.71
CA ILE A 121 16.65 3.15 6.98
C ILE A 121 16.36 4.52 7.58
N HIS A 122 16.18 5.52 6.73
CA HIS A 122 15.85 6.88 7.14
C HIS A 122 14.55 6.89 7.96
N LYS A 123 14.58 7.47 9.16
CA LYS A 123 13.43 7.56 10.06
C LYS A 123 12.74 6.21 10.30
N ALA A 124 13.52 5.15 10.46
CA ALA A 124 12.97 3.81 10.64
C ALA A 124 11.93 3.72 11.76
N ASP A 125 12.13 4.45 12.84
CA ASP A 125 11.22 4.46 14.00
C ASP A 125 9.86 5.08 13.69
N ALA A 126 9.76 5.90 12.64
CA ALA A 126 8.52 6.54 12.23
C ALA A 126 7.72 5.71 11.22
N ILE A 127 8.27 4.61 10.74
CA ILE A 127 7.59 3.74 9.77
C ILE A 127 6.54 2.91 10.51
N GLU A 128 5.29 2.99 10.02
CA GLU A 128 4.20 2.19 10.56
C GLU A 128 4.11 0.87 9.80
N VAL A 129 4.06 -0.24 10.52
CA VAL A 129 3.91 -1.57 9.91
C VAL A 129 2.62 -2.21 10.40
N TRP A 130 1.79 -2.61 9.43
CA TRP A 130 0.49 -3.23 9.68
C TRP A 130 0.52 -4.66 9.14
N PRO A 131 0.89 -5.66 9.97
CA PRO A 131 0.92 -7.04 9.51
C PRO A 131 -0.47 -7.65 9.48
N PHE A 132 -0.73 -8.43 8.42
CA PHE A 132 -1.91 -9.28 8.33
C PHE A 132 -1.48 -10.72 8.55
N ASP A 133 -2.29 -11.48 9.27
CA ASP A 133 -2.09 -12.92 9.38
C ASP A 133 -2.30 -13.54 8.00
N ALA A 134 -1.33 -14.35 7.57
CA ALA A 134 -1.38 -14.98 6.25
C ALA A 134 -2.61 -15.88 6.10
N SER A 135 -3.09 -16.48 7.19
CA SER A 135 -4.30 -17.31 7.16
C SER A 135 -5.58 -16.49 6.99
N PHE A 136 -5.54 -15.20 7.28
CA PHE A 136 -6.67 -14.29 7.07
C PHE A 136 -6.90 -14.00 5.59
N ILE A 137 -5.83 -13.94 4.84
CA ILE A 137 -5.86 -13.63 3.42
C ILE A 137 -6.04 -14.94 2.61
#